data_da476bb86c4add2c0b28c60c13647088
#
_entry.id   da476bb86c4add2c0b28c60c13647088
#
_cell.length_a   1.000
_cell.length_b   1.000
_cell.length_c   1.000
_cell.angle_alpha   90.00
_cell.angle_beta   90.00
_cell.angle_gamma   90.00
#
_symmetry.space_group_name_H-M   'P 1'
#
loop_
_entity.id
_entity.type
_entity.pdbx_description
1 polymer ?
#
loop_
_entity_poly.entity_id
_entity_poly.type
_entity_poly.pdbx_seq_one_letter_code
_entity_poly.pdbx_strand_id
1 'polypeptide(L)'
;MPAPSTDSPAIPGHGDFEAVAFAGGGARCYWQGGFWDALTALRPQRPRFVVGVSAGAFQACFSLIGAGDRVRERVFRACAETRSGLDWTQLARGRSPFLVGGLYRELISEVFGEAELAALRRGPEILIQVAHPPAWMPGAFAALSSIGAYQVEKAITGAAHSRAGLYLGLQPAWLSTHAARSPDELADALMATASVPPFMPIGQVNGRAALDGGLVDNPPLIRLAEAEAAGARTLVLSTRSARPLESTALRTVVRPSEPIRVDKFTVTDAAGLKTAYELGLNDGAAFAGRLAIGEP
;
A
#
# COMPACT_ATOMS: atom_id res chain seq x y z
N MET A 1 39.50 31.08 -3.32
CA MET A 1 38.61 30.66 -2.23
C MET A 1 37.23 30.40 -2.79
N PRO A 2 36.71 29.18 -2.81
CA PRO A 2 35.35 28.92 -3.19
C PRO A 2 34.41 29.34 -2.06
N ALA A 3 33.27 29.98 -2.43
CA ALA A 3 32.26 30.40 -1.50
C ALA A 3 31.57 29.17 -0.84
N PRO A 4 31.17 29.24 0.43
CA PRO A 4 30.48 28.16 1.10
C PRO A 4 29.10 27.95 0.48
N SER A 5 28.79 26.71 0.10
CA SER A 5 27.46 26.28 -0.30
C SER A 5 26.51 26.39 0.89
N THR A 6 25.56 27.29 0.82
CA THR A 6 24.47 27.39 1.79
C THR A 6 23.37 26.41 1.41
N ASP A 7 23.59 25.12 1.60
CA ASP A 7 22.52 24.14 1.71
C ASP A 7 22.01 24.15 3.15
N SER A 8 21.22 25.16 3.50
CA SER A 8 20.35 25.07 4.66
C SER A 8 19.25 24.04 4.36
N PRO A 9 18.99 23.07 5.26
CA PRO A 9 17.82 22.20 5.12
C PRO A 9 16.57 23.07 5.08
N ALA A 10 15.81 22.97 4.00
CA ALA A 10 14.55 23.69 3.87
C ALA A 10 13.66 23.32 5.06
N ILE A 11 13.27 24.33 5.85
CA ILE A 11 12.29 24.16 6.92
C ILE A 11 11.00 23.66 6.24
N PRO A 12 10.38 22.53 6.67
CA PRO A 12 9.13 22.07 6.08
C PRO A 12 8.11 23.18 6.12
N GLY A 13 7.55 23.55 4.97
CA GLY A 13 6.49 24.53 4.90
C GLY A 13 5.25 24.05 5.68
N HIS A 14 4.45 24.98 6.22
CA HIS A 14 3.17 24.65 6.85
C HIS A 14 2.32 23.85 5.84
N GLY A 15 2.10 22.55 6.10
CA GLY A 15 1.35 21.66 5.23
C GLY A 15 2.09 20.43 4.69
N ASP A 16 3.41 20.34 4.82
CA ASP A 16 4.17 19.18 4.39
C ASP A 16 4.09 18.04 5.43
N PHE A 17 3.95 16.81 4.93
CA PHE A 17 3.94 15.61 5.76
C PHE A 17 5.31 14.94 5.71
N GLU A 18 5.89 14.66 6.88
CA GLU A 18 7.19 14.01 6.99
C GLU A 18 7.11 12.49 6.77
N ALA A 19 5.97 11.89 7.06
CA ALA A 19 5.72 10.49 6.76
C ALA A 19 4.31 10.27 6.22
N VAL A 20 4.16 9.32 5.29
CA VAL A 20 2.90 9.00 4.65
C VAL A 20 2.63 7.51 4.72
N ALA A 21 1.40 7.11 5.07
CA ALA A 21 0.95 5.73 5.06
C ALA A 21 -0.05 5.46 3.94
N PHE A 22 0.24 4.46 3.13
CA PHE A 22 -0.67 3.90 2.13
C PHE A 22 -1.28 2.62 2.70
N ALA A 23 -2.54 2.69 3.13
CA ALA A 23 -3.27 1.56 3.69
C ALA A 23 -3.56 0.48 2.64
N GLY A 24 -3.65 -0.78 3.08
CA GLY A 24 -4.08 -1.87 2.23
C GLY A 24 -5.58 -1.80 1.89
N GLY A 25 -5.93 -2.32 0.72
CA GLY A 25 -7.33 -2.29 0.27
C GLY A 25 -7.60 -3.03 -1.04
N GLY A 26 -6.60 -3.73 -1.59
CA GLY A 26 -6.70 -4.35 -2.91
C GLY A 26 -6.97 -3.29 -4.00
N ALA A 27 -7.86 -3.58 -4.93
CA ALA A 27 -8.23 -2.69 -6.02
C ALA A 27 -8.72 -1.29 -5.58
N ARG A 28 -9.21 -1.14 -4.34
CA ARG A 28 -9.60 0.17 -3.78
C ARG A 28 -8.42 1.14 -3.62
N CYS A 29 -7.18 0.64 -3.61
CA CYS A 29 -5.98 1.47 -3.51
C CYS A 29 -5.76 2.35 -4.76
N TYR A 30 -6.47 2.13 -5.87
CA TYR A 30 -6.46 3.05 -7.01
C TYR A 30 -6.92 4.47 -6.64
N TRP A 31 -7.82 4.60 -5.65
CA TRP A 31 -8.16 5.88 -5.05
C TRP A 31 -6.94 6.60 -4.44
N GLN A 32 -6.08 5.87 -3.74
CA GLN A 32 -4.86 6.45 -3.17
C GLN A 32 -3.93 7.02 -4.25
N GLY A 33 -3.84 6.34 -5.41
CA GLY A 33 -3.07 6.84 -6.55
C GLY A 33 -3.61 8.16 -7.07
N GLY A 34 -4.91 8.24 -7.33
CA GLY A 34 -5.55 9.49 -7.77
C GLY A 34 -5.39 10.61 -6.74
N PHE A 35 -5.60 10.29 -5.46
CA PHE A 35 -5.43 11.26 -4.38
C PHE A 35 -4.00 11.80 -4.33
N TRP A 36 -3.00 10.92 -4.37
CA TRP A 36 -1.60 11.30 -4.33
C TRP A 36 -1.18 12.12 -5.54
N ASP A 37 -1.59 11.71 -6.73
CA ASP A 37 -1.28 12.40 -7.98
C ASP A 37 -1.84 13.83 -7.98
N ALA A 38 -3.11 14.02 -7.60
CA ALA A 38 -3.72 15.35 -7.51
C ALA A 38 -3.11 16.21 -6.40
N LEU A 39 -2.88 15.63 -5.21
CA LEU A 39 -2.23 16.34 -4.12
C LEU A 39 -0.85 16.85 -4.53
N THR A 40 -0.01 15.97 -5.09
CA THR A 40 1.39 16.33 -5.40
C THR A 40 1.53 17.23 -6.61
N ALA A 41 0.59 17.17 -7.55
CA ALA A 41 0.52 18.11 -8.67
C ALA A 41 0.21 19.55 -8.21
N LEU A 42 -0.64 19.71 -7.21
CA LEU A 42 -1.04 21.02 -6.68
C LEU A 42 -0.13 21.49 -5.54
N ARG A 43 0.36 20.55 -4.73
CA ARG A 43 1.25 20.80 -3.59
C ARG A 43 2.30 19.68 -3.50
N PRO A 44 3.48 19.87 -4.08
CA PRO A 44 4.56 18.88 -4.00
C PRO A 44 4.85 18.46 -2.56
N GLN A 45 4.85 17.16 -2.30
CA GLN A 45 5.14 16.57 -0.99
C GLN A 45 6.52 15.93 -1.00
N ARG A 46 7.27 16.06 0.09
CA ARG A 46 8.60 15.48 0.25
C ARG A 46 8.71 14.71 1.58
N PRO A 47 7.99 13.61 1.73
CA PRO A 47 8.08 12.81 2.95
C PRO A 47 9.49 12.25 3.12
N ARG A 48 9.94 12.10 4.35
CA ARG A 48 11.21 11.43 4.67
C ARG A 48 11.12 9.94 4.38
N PHE A 49 9.94 9.35 4.69
CA PHE A 49 9.65 7.96 4.37
C PHE A 49 8.15 7.76 4.12
N VAL A 50 7.85 6.66 3.44
CA VAL A 50 6.48 6.20 3.20
C VAL A 50 6.34 4.78 3.73
N VAL A 51 5.22 4.46 4.35
CA VAL A 51 4.90 3.07 4.72
C VAL A 51 3.73 2.59 3.88
N GLY A 52 3.90 1.46 3.22
CA GLY A 52 2.84 0.85 2.45
C GLY A 52 2.54 -0.58 2.88
N VAL A 53 1.28 -0.98 2.77
CA VAL A 53 0.85 -2.34 3.08
C VAL A 53 -0.03 -2.90 1.96
N SER A 54 0.20 -4.17 1.56
CA SER A 54 -0.59 -4.83 0.52
C SER A 54 -0.58 -4.02 -0.79
N ALA A 55 -1.71 -3.91 -1.48
CA ALA A 55 -1.84 -3.08 -2.68
C ALA A 55 -1.48 -1.60 -2.46
N GLY A 56 -1.55 -1.09 -1.23
CA GLY A 56 -1.09 0.26 -0.89
C GLY A 56 0.42 0.42 -1.03
N ALA A 57 1.21 -0.60 -0.69
CA ALA A 57 2.66 -0.58 -0.91
C ALA A 57 3.01 -0.53 -2.41
N PHE A 58 2.31 -1.32 -3.23
CA PHE A 58 2.45 -1.28 -4.68
C PHE A 58 2.09 0.11 -5.23
N GLN A 59 0.94 0.65 -4.78
CA GLN A 59 0.49 1.99 -5.16
C GLN A 59 1.55 3.06 -4.81
N ALA A 60 2.11 3.02 -3.60
CA ALA A 60 3.16 3.94 -3.18
C ALA A 60 4.40 3.84 -4.09
N CYS A 61 4.87 2.63 -4.40
CA CYS A 61 6.07 2.44 -5.21
C CYS A 61 5.96 3.08 -6.59
N PHE A 62 4.88 2.87 -7.33
CA PHE A 62 4.79 3.43 -8.67
C PHE A 62 4.35 4.90 -8.70
N SER A 63 3.58 5.36 -7.71
CA SER A 63 3.19 6.78 -7.62
C SER A 63 4.39 7.67 -7.31
N LEU A 64 5.28 7.25 -6.40
CA LEU A 64 6.42 8.07 -5.99
C LEU A 64 7.52 8.18 -7.08
N ILE A 65 7.57 7.26 -8.04
CA ILE A 65 8.50 7.35 -9.19
C ILE A 65 7.85 7.93 -10.45
N GLY A 66 6.59 8.40 -10.36
CA GLY A 66 5.87 8.95 -11.51
C GLY A 66 5.48 7.92 -12.57
N ALA A 67 5.41 6.64 -12.22
CA ALA A 67 5.03 5.56 -13.15
C ALA A 67 3.51 5.30 -13.16
N GLY A 68 2.71 6.08 -12.45
CA GLY A 68 1.29 5.86 -12.22
C GLY A 68 0.48 5.67 -13.50
N ASP A 69 0.64 6.54 -14.50
CA ASP A 69 -0.11 6.46 -15.76
C ASP A 69 0.19 5.16 -16.52
N ARG A 70 1.46 4.83 -16.69
CA ARG A 70 1.92 3.62 -17.38
C ARG A 70 1.37 2.35 -16.72
N VAL A 71 1.42 2.30 -15.38
CA VAL A 71 0.93 1.16 -14.61
C VAL A 71 -0.59 1.04 -14.74
N ARG A 72 -1.32 2.14 -14.58
CA ARG A 72 -2.79 2.15 -14.70
C ARG A 72 -3.25 1.71 -16.08
N GLU A 73 -2.65 2.23 -17.14
CA GLU A 73 -2.97 1.83 -18.50
C GLU A 73 -2.77 0.33 -18.72
N ARG A 74 -1.66 -0.21 -18.22
CA ARG A 74 -1.36 -1.65 -18.33
C ARG A 74 -2.39 -2.49 -17.57
N VAL A 75 -2.75 -2.08 -16.34
CA VAL A 75 -3.76 -2.79 -15.53
C VAL A 75 -5.14 -2.71 -16.16
N PHE A 76 -5.55 -1.54 -16.62
CA PHE A 76 -6.89 -1.38 -17.24
C PHE A 76 -7.00 -2.24 -18.49
N ARG A 77 -5.94 -2.33 -19.30
CA ARG A 77 -5.89 -3.23 -20.46
C ARG A 77 -5.98 -4.68 -20.03
N ALA A 78 -5.17 -5.11 -19.06
CA ALA A 78 -5.22 -6.49 -18.54
C ALA A 78 -6.60 -6.86 -18.01
N CYS A 79 -7.26 -5.96 -17.26
CA CYS A 79 -8.62 -6.17 -16.75
C CYS A 79 -9.66 -6.25 -17.88
N ALA A 80 -9.50 -5.47 -18.95
CA ALA A 80 -10.41 -5.51 -20.09
C ALA A 80 -10.28 -6.81 -20.91
N GLU A 81 -9.07 -7.38 -20.96
CA GLU A 81 -8.77 -8.63 -21.66
C GLU A 81 -9.13 -9.87 -20.83
N THR A 82 -9.19 -9.75 -19.50
CA THR A 82 -9.46 -10.86 -18.58
C THR A 82 -10.97 -11.08 -18.46
N ARG A 83 -11.47 -12.25 -18.89
CA ARG A 83 -12.90 -12.58 -18.85
C ARG A 83 -13.37 -13.13 -17.50
N SER A 84 -12.49 -13.72 -16.72
CA SER A 84 -12.78 -14.33 -15.42
C SER A 84 -11.59 -14.20 -14.49
N GLY A 85 -11.83 -13.97 -13.21
CA GLY A 85 -10.81 -14.01 -12.16
C GLY A 85 -10.45 -15.44 -11.71
N LEU A 86 -11.10 -16.47 -12.28
CA LEU A 86 -10.95 -17.87 -11.91
C LEU A 86 -10.60 -18.70 -13.14
N ASP A 87 -9.59 -19.57 -12.99
CA ASP A 87 -9.24 -20.64 -13.93
C ASP A 87 -9.13 -21.97 -13.17
N TRP A 88 -10.20 -22.76 -13.23
CA TRP A 88 -10.28 -24.05 -12.54
C TRP A 88 -9.29 -25.08 -13.08
N THR A 89 -8.74 -24.91 -14.29
CA THR A 89 -7.71 -25.81 -14.85
C THR A 89 -6.40 -25.74 -14.08
N GLN A 90 -6.15 -24.67 -13.33
CA GLN A 90 -4.98 -24.53 -12.48
C GLN A 90 -4.94 -25.54 -11.34
N LEU A 91 -6.11 -25.97 -10.84
CA LEU A 91 -6.18 -27.01 -9.79
C LEU A 91 -5.54 -28.34 -10.22
N ALA A 92 -5.71 -28.72 -11.48
CA ALA A 92 -5.09 -29.93 -12.03
C ALA A 92 -3.55 -29.83 -12.05
N ARG A 93 -3.01 -28.61 -11.96
CA ARG A 93 -1.57 -28.30 -11.90
C ARG A 93 -1.09 -28.00 -10.48
N GLY A 94 -1.91 -28.25 -9.47
CA GLY A 94 -1.60 -27.94 -8.06
C GLY A 94 -1.48 -26.44 -7.75
N ARG A 95 -2.08 -25.58 -8.57
CA ARG A 95 -2.04 -24.12 -8.42
C ARG A 95 -3.40 -23.57 -7.95
N SER A 96 -3.38 -22.37 -7.35
CA SER A 96 -4.61 -21.66 -7.02
C SER A 96 -5.44 -21.37 -8.27
N PRO A 97 -6.76 -21.55 -8.24
CA PRO A 97 -7.65 -21.18 -9.34
C PRO A 97 -7.80 -19.66 -9.51
N PHE A 98 -7.40 -18.87 -8.51
CA PHE A 98 -7.48 -17.40 -8.56
C PHE A 98 -6.33 -16.83 -9.38
N LEU A 99 -6.67 -16.09 -10.45
CA LEU A 99 -5.68 -15.53 -11.37
C LEU A 99 -4.98 -14.28 -10.83
N VAL A 100 -5.56 -13.62 -9.82
CA VAL A 100 -5.06 -12.33 -9.29
C VAL A 100 -3.59 -12.40 -8.86
N GLY A 101 -3.16 -13.49 -8.22
CA GLY A 101 -1.77 -13.64 -7.76
C GLY A 101 -0.76 -13.69 -8.92
N GLY A 102 -1.08 -14.45 -9.98
CA GLY A 102 -0.25 -14.54 -11.18
C GLY A 102 -0.17 -13.22 -11.95
N LEU A 103 -1.32 -12.62 -12.22
CA LEU A 103 -1.41 -11.33 -12.90
C LEU A 103 -0.70 -10.20 -12.13
N TYR A 104 -0.81 -10.22 -10.81
CA TYR A 104 -0.14 -9.24 -9.96
C TYR A 104 1.38 -9.38 -10.01
N ARG A 105 1.91 -10.62 -9.96
CA ARG A 105 3.34 -10.90 -10.10
C ARG A 105 3.87 -10.47 -11.47
N GLU A 106 3.15 -10.81 -12.54
CA GLU A 106 3.49 -10.43 -13.90
C GLU A 106 3.57 -8.90 -14.04
N LEU A 107 2.56 -8.19 -13.55
CA LEU A 107 2.52 -6.73 -13.54
C LEU A 107 3.72 -6.12 -12.80
N ILE A 108 4.03 -6.63 -11.59
CA ILE A 108 5.17 -6.14 -10.81
C ILE A 108 6.48 -6.32 -11.61
N SER A 109 6.69 -7.49 -12.21
CA SER A 109 7.90 -7.79 -12.97
C SER A 109 8.02 -6.97 -14.25
N GLU A 110 6.90 -6.60 -14.89
CA GLU A 110 6.88 -5.72 -16.06
C GLU A 110 7.15 -4.25 -15.69
N VAL A 111 6.69 -3.82 -14.52
CA VAL A 111 6.75 -2.40 -14.11
C VAL A 111 8.08 -2.05 -13.45
N PHE A 112 8.60 -2.92 -12.60
CA PHE A 112 9.79 -2.64 -11.80
C PHE A 112 11.02 -3.36 -12.36
N GLY A 113 11.74 -2.66 -13.23
CA GLY A 113 13.09 -3.02 -13.67
C GLY A 113 14.17 -2.30 -12.87
N GLU A 114 15.42 -2.38 -13.34
CA GLU A 114 16.57 -1.71 -12.70
C GLU A 114 16.41 -0.19 -12.65
N ALA A 115 15.81 0.41 -13.69
CA ALA A 115 15.60 1.85 -13.75
C ALA A 115 14.61 2.34 -12.68
N GLU A 116 13.51 1.61 -12.48
CA GLU A 116 12.50 1.91 -11.47
C GLU A 116 13.04 1.66 -10.06
N LEU A 117 13.78 0.57 -9.84
CA LEU A 117 14.46 0.32 -8.57
C LEU A 117 15.45 1.44 -8.24
N ALA A 118 16.25 1.88 -9.22
CA ALA A 118 17.15 3.01 -9.04
C ALA A 118 16.40 4.32 -8.76
N ALA A 119 15.22 4.53 -9.36
CA ALA A 119 14.37 5.68 -9.08
C ALA A 119 13.81 5.63 -7.64
N LEU A 120 13.34 4.48 -7.18
CA LEU A 120 12.88 4.26 -5.80
C LEU A 120 13.97 4.54 -4.77
N ARG A 121 15.22 4.12 -5.05
CA ARG A 121 16.36 4.38 -4.16
C ARG A 121 16.77 5.85 -4.08
N ARG A 122 16.44 6.67 -5.09
CA ARG A 122 16.70 8.13 -5.08
C ARG A 122 15.58 8.94 -4.43
N GLY A 123 14.39 8.36 -4.35
CA GLY A 123 13.21 8.98 -3.73
C GLY A 123 13.16 8.80 -2.21
N PRO A 124 12.04 9.16 -1.58
CA PRO A 124 11.77 8.82 -0.19
C PRO A 124 11.87 7.31 0.04
N GLU A 125 12.37 6.90 1.20
CA GLU A 125 12.39 5.48 1.56
C GLU A 125 10.97 4.95 1.66
N ILE A 126 10.65 3.84 0.97
CA ILE A 126 9.38 3.16 1.12
C ILE A 126 9.60 1.90 1.95
N LEU A 127 8.89 1.82 3.06
CA LEU A 127 8.86 0.69 3.97
C LEU A 127 7.66 -0.18 3.63
N ILE A 128 7.91 -1.33 3.00
CA ILE A 128 6.90 -2.32 2.63
C ILE A 128 6.63 -3.20 3.84
N GLN A 129 5.44 -3.08 4.43
CA GLN A 129 5.07 -3.83 5.62
C GLN A 129 4.60 -5.23 5.29
N VAL A 130 5.15 -6.23 5.99
CA VAL A 130 4.76 -7.64 5.94
C VAL A 130 4.48 -8.16 7.34
N ALA A 131 3.85 -9.33 7.44
CA ALA A 131 3.61 -10.05 8.70
C ALA A 131 4.32 -11.40 8.66
N HIS A 132 5.26 -11.64 9.58
CA HIS A 132 5.91 -12.93 9.73
C HIS A 132 5.19 -13.80 10.75
N PRO A 133 4.81 -15.04 10.42
CA PRO A 133 4.34 -16.00 11.40
C PRO A 133 5.47 -16.39 12.37
N PRO A 134 5.12 -16.81 13.62
CA PRO A 134 6.09 -17.41 14.52
C PRO A 134 6.79 -18.61 13.86
N ALA A 135 8.07 -18.84 14.20
CA ALA A 135 8.87 -19.90 13.57
C ALA A 135 8.28 -21.31 13.74
N TRP A 136 7.53 -21.54 14.83
CA TRP A 136 6.87 -22.82 15.09
C TRP A 136 5.55 -23.04 14.32
N MET A 137 4.99 -21.95 13.70
CA MET A 137 3.69 -22.00 13.03
C MET A 137 3.87 -22.16 11.52
N PRO A 138 3.35 -23.25 10.92
CA PRO A 138 3.36 -23.37 9.46
C PRO A 138 2.65 -22.20 8.78
N GLY A 139 3.23 -21.65 7.71
CA GLY A 139 2.71 -20.47 7.05
C GLY A 139 1.25 -20.60 6.58
N ALA A 140 0.84 -21.77 6.11
CA ALA A 140 -0.54 -22.04 5.71
C ALA A 140 -1.51 -21.97 6.90
N PHE A 141 -1.14 -22.51 8.06
CA PHE A 141 -1.95 -22.42 9.27
C PHE A 141 -2.02 -21.00 9.80
N ALA A 142 -0.89 -20.29 9.80
CA ALA A 142 -0.83 -18.88 10.17
C ALA A 142 -1.74 -18.02 9.27
N ALA A 143 -1.72 -18.25 7.96
CA ALA A 143 -2.58 -17.55 7.02
C ALA A 143 -4.06 -17.79 7.32
N LEU A 144 -4.47 -19.06 7.44
CA LEU A 144 -5.88 -19.42 7.68
C LEU A 144 -6.40 -18.87 9.01
N SER A 145 -5.64 -19.05 10.09
CA SER A 145 -6.02 -18.57 11.43
C SER A 145 -6.07 -17.05 11.50
N SER A 146 -5.12 -16.35 10.85
CA SER A 146 -5.06 -14.88 10.87
C SER A 146 -6.16 -14.25 10.02
N ILE A 147 -6.51 -14.83 8.89
CA ILE A 147 -7.64 -14.41 8.07
C ILE A 147 -8.95 -14.63 8.83
N GLY A 148 -9.09 -15.79 9.49
CA GLY A 148 -10.25 -16.08 10.35
C GLY A 148 -10.38 -15.06 11.49
N ALA A 149 -9.32 -14.82 12.24
CA ALA A 149 -9.30 -13.84 13.33
C ALA A 149 -9.60 -12.41 12.83
N TYR A 150 -9.05 -12.01 11.67
CA TYR A 150 -9.34 -10.73 11.05
C TYR A 150 -10.84 -10.59 10.70
N GLN A 151 -11.48 -11.65 10.17
CA GLN A 151 -12.90 -11.61 9.85
C GLN A 151 -13.75 -11.54 11.12
N VAL A 152 -13.38 -12.28 12.16
CA VAL A 152 -14.05 -12.24 13.48
C VAL A 152 -13.91 -10.86 14.12
N GLU A 153 -12.69 -10.31 14.19
CA GLU A 153 -12.46 -8.96 14.72
C GLU A 153 -13.29 -7.93 13.97
N LYS A 154 -13.31 -7.99 12.64
CA LYS A 154 -14.09 -7.09 11.80
C LYS A 154 -15.59 -7.22 12.06
N ALA A 155 -16.10 -8.43 12.24
CA ALA A 155 -17.51 -8.68 12.51
C ALA A 155 -17.95 -8.19 13.91
N ILE A 156 -17.11 -8.37 14.92
CA ILE A 156 -17.43 -8.02 16.31
C ILE A 156 -17.21 -6.53 16.56
N THR A 157 -16.03 -6.01 16.22
CA THR A 157 -15.64 -4.65 16.58
C THR A 157 -15.92 -3.65 15.47
N GLY A 158 -15.97 -4.11 14.22
CA GLY A 158 -16.01 -3.27 13.03
C GLY A 158 -14.82 -2.32 12.95
N ALA A 159 -13.70 -2.65 13.62
CA ALA A 159 -12.57 -1.77 13.83
C ALA A 159 -12.04 -1.18 12.53
N ALA A 160 -11.75 0.12 12.55
CA ALA A 160 -11.10 0.83 11.45
C ALA A 160 -9.66 0.33 11.25
N HIS A 161 -9.03 -0.14 12.33
CA HIS A 161 -7.66 -0.59 12.41
C HIS A 161 -7.62 -2.00 13.01
N SER A 162 -7.27 -2.99 12.19
CA SER A 162 -7.19 -4.40 12.63
C SER A 162 -5.79 -4.73 13.12
N ARG A 163 -5.72 -5.46 14.24
CA ARG A 163 -4.51 -6.00 14.86
C ARG A 163 -4.65 -7.49 15.18
N ALA A 164 -5.64 -8.16 14.59
CA ALA A 164 -5.95 -9.58 14.89
C ALA A 164 -4.73 -10.50 14.78
N GLY A 165 -3.86 -10.27 13.79
CA GLY A 165 -2.65 -11.06 13.60
C GLY A 165 -1.65 -10.95 14.75
N LEU A 166 -1.56 -9.79 15.44
CA LEU A 166 -0.68 -9.63 16.61
C LEU A 166 -1.10 -10.54 17.75
N TYR A 167 -2.40 -10.72 17.99
CA TYR A 167 -2.92 -11.63 19.02
C TYR A 167 -2.60 -13.10 18.71
N LEU A 168 -2.37 -13.44 17.45
CA LEU A 168 -1.94 -14.76 17.01
C LEU A 168 -0.41 -14.91 16.94
N GLY A 169 0.32 -13.89 17.39
CA GLY A 169 1.78 -13.90 17.43
C GLY A 169 2.45 -13.56 16.10
N LEU A 170 1.71 -13.07 15.08
CA LEU A 170 2.35 -12.53 13.88
C LEU A 170 3.18 -11.29 14.25
N GLN A 171 4.35 -11.19 13.65
CA GLN A 171 5.29 -10.09 13.87
C GLN A 171 5.32 -9.17 12.66
N PRO A 172 5.11 -7.84 12.82
CA PRO A 172 5.31 -6.91 11.74
C PRO A 172 6.79 -6.81 11.39
N ALA A 173 7.07 -6.67 10.10
CA ALA A 173 8.39 -6.36 9.59
C ALA A 173 8.27 -5.41 8.40
N TRP A 174 9.34 -4.67 8.14
CA TRP A 174 9.39 -3.67 7.10
C TRP A 174 10.57 -3.93 6.18
N LEU A 175 10.29 -4.00 4.87
CA LEU A 175 11.28 -4.20 3.83
C LEU A 175 11.49 -2.85 3.14
N SER A 176 12.72 -2.35 3.19
CA SER A 176 13.07 -1.05 2.63
C SER A 176 13.33 -1.15 1.12
N THR A 177 12.74 -0.26 0.34
CA THR A 177 13.08 -0.13 -1.10
C THR A 177 14.53 0.30 -1.31
N HIS A 178 15.13 1.00 -0.35
CA HIS A 178 16.55 1.38 -0.42
C HIS A 178 17.47 0.18 -0.18
N ALA A 179 17.02 -0.84 0.55
CA ALA A 179 17.78 -2.05 0.83
C ALA A 179 17.59 -3.17 -0.21
N ALA A 180 16.55 -3.08 -1.05
CA ALA A 180 16.31 -4.05 -2.11
C ALA A 180 17.49 -4.08 -3.09
N ARG A 181 18.07 -5.25 -3.35
CA ARG A 181 19.29 -5.41 -4.16
C ARG A 181 19.01 -5.60 -5.64
N SER A 182 17.81 -6.10 -5.96
CA SER A 182 17.37 -6.36 -7.33
C SER A 182 15.86 -6.09 -7.51
N PRO A 183 15.39 -5.94 -8.75
CA PRO A 183 13.95 -5.88 -9.04
C PRO A 183 13.18 -7.12 -8.54
N ASP A 184 13.80 -8.30 -8.55
CA ASP A 184 13.17 -9.52 -8.04
C ASP A 184 12.97 -9.47 -6.52
N GLU A 185 13.92 -8.95 -5.75
CA GLU A 185 13.74 -8.75 -4.30
C GLU A 185 12.62 -7.75 -4.00
N LEU A 186 12.51 -6.67 -4.79
CA LEU A 186 11.40 -5.74 -4.68
C LEU A 186 10.07 -6.43 -5.02
N ALA A 187 10.04 -7.22 -6.09
CA ALA A 187 8.86 -7.98 -6.49
C ALA A 187 8.44 -8.99 -5.41
N ASP A 188 9.38 -9.70 -4.81
CA ASP A 188 9.11 -10.63 -3.71
C ASP A 188 8.56 -9.89 -2.47
N ALA A 189 9.08 -8.73 -2.14
CA ALA A 189 8.56 -7.89 -1.05
C ALA A 189 7.12 -7.43 -1.31
N LEU A 190 6.82 -6.98 -2.55
CA LEU A 190 5.48 -6.55 -2.97
C LEU A 190 4.49 -7.72 -3.03
N MET A 191 4.92 -8.91 -3.44
CA MET A 191 4.11 -10.12 -3.38
C MET A 191 3.85 -10.55 -1.93
N ALA A 192 4.87 -10.50 -1.08
CA ALA A 192 4.76 -10.88 0.33
C ALA A 192 3.79 -9.99 1.11
N THR A 193 3.85 -8.67 0.91
CA THR A 193 2.93 -7.73 1.58
C THR A 193 1.47 -7.90 1.15
N ALA A 194 1.21 -8.52 -0.01
CA ALA A 194 -0.12 -8.81 -0.52
C ALA A 194 -0.56 -10.28 -0.32
N SER A 195 0.19 -11.07 0.43
CA SER A 195 -0.04 -12.52 0.62
C SER A 195 -1.28 -12.81 1.46
N VAL A 196 -2.40 -13.08 0.79
CA VAL A 196 -3.71 -13.44 1.38
C VAL A 196 -4.24 -14.70 0.69
N PRO A 197 -3.81 -15.91 1.11
CA PRO A 197 -4.36 -17.15 0.55
C PRO A 197 -5.87 -17.27 0.76
N PRO A 198 -6.62 -17.85 -0.16
CA PRO A 198 -6.18 -18.53 -1.38
C PRO A 198 -5.98 -17.59 -2.59
N PHE A 199 -6.29 -16.29 -2.47
CA PHE A 199 -6.24 -15.32 -3.59
C PHE A 199 -4.79 -15.05 -4.03
N MET A 200 -3.91 -14.86 -3.06
CA MET A 200 -2.47 -14.61 -3.26
C MET A 200 -1.67 -15.72 -2.58
N PRO A 201 -0.56 -16.18 -3.19
CA PRO A 201 0.29 -17.20 -2.57
C PRO A 201 0.97 -16.68 -1.30
N ILE A 202 1.40 -17.60 -0.43
CA ILE A 202 2.23 -17.25 0.73
C ILE A 202 3.57 -16.72 0.22
N GLY A 203 3.92 -15.51 0.67
CA GLY A 203 5.19 -14.87 0.33
C GLY A 203 6.37 -15.51 1.06
N GLN A 204 7.56 -15.27 0.51
CA GLN A 204 8.83 -15.65 1.12
C GLN A 204 9.74 -14.42 1.14
N VAL A 205 10.27 -14.09 2.31
CA VAL A 205 11.22 -12.99 2.48
C VAL A 205 12.37 -13.48 3.35
N ASN A 206 13.60 -13.41 2.83
CA ASN A 206 14.79 -13.89 3.53
C ASN A 206 14.64 -15.32 4.07
N GLY A 207 14.05 -16.23 3.28
CA GLY A 207 13.81 -17.63 3.63
C GLY A 207 12.71 -17.85 4.69
N ARG A 208 11.97 -16.83 5.09
CA ARG A 208 10.85 -16.93 6.03
C ARG A 208 9.52 -16.69 5.33
N ALA A 209 8.50 -17.45 5.71
CA ALA A 209 7.14 -17.18 5.27
C ALA A 209 6.70 -15.76 5.66
N ALA A 210 6.03 -15.07 4.75
CA ALA A 210 5.50 -13.74 4.96
C ALA A 210 4.05 -13.67 4.45
N LEU A 211 3.21 -12.99 5.20
CA LEU A 211 1.79 -12.75 4.94
C LEU A 211 1.53 -11.26 4.77
N ASP A 212 0.34 -10.92 4.30
CA ASP A 212 -0.11 -9.54 4.15
C ASP A 212 0.09 -8.75 5.46
N GLY A 213 0.84 -7.66 5.38
CA GLY A 213 1.11 -6.80 6.52
C GLY A 213 -0.13 -6.20 7.15
N GLY A 214 -1.24 -6.13 6.42
CA GLY A 214 -2.52 -5.66 6.92
C GLY A 214 -3.20 -6.60 7.93
N LEU A 215 -2.67 -7.80 8.12
CA LEU A 215 -3.10 -8.71 9.19
C LEU A 215 -2.63 -8.25 10.57
N VAL A 216 -1.57 -7.45 10.65
CA VAL A 216 -1.00 -6.95 11.91
C VAL A 216 -1.20 -5.46 12.12
N ASP A 217 -1.28 -4.66 11.03
CA ASP A 217 -1.38 -3.20 11.15
C ASP A 217 -1.90 -2.59 9.83
N ASN A 218 -3.20 -2.27 9.77
CA ASN A 218 -3.80 -1.66 8.58
C ASN A 218 -4.91 -0.65 8.95
N PRO A 219 -4.70 0.66 8.72
CA PRO A 219 -3.51 1.30 8.10
C PRO A 219 -2.22 1.03 8.86
N PRO A 220 -1.03 1.12 8.19
CA PRO A 220 0.26 0.85 8.83
C PRO A 220 0.67 2.02 9.73
N LEU A 221 0.24 1.99 11.00
CA LEU A 221 0.41 3.08 11.96
C LEU A 221 1.62 2.92 12.87
N ILE A 222 2.16 1.71 13.02
CA ILE A 222 3.26 1.44 13.96
C ILE A 222 4.45 2.35 13.67
N ARG A 223 4.91 2.41 12.42
CA ARG A 223 6.04 3.27 12.03
C ARG A 223 5.70 4.76 12.06
N LEU A 224 4.45 5.11 11.78
CA LEU A 224 4.00 6.50 11.89
C LEU A 224 4.01 6.97 13.33
N ALA A 225 3.54 6.14 14.27
CA ALA A 225 3.52 6.47 15.69
C ALA A 225 4.92 6.77 16.24
N GLU A 226 5.94 6.06 15.77
CA GLU A 226 7.34 6.35 16.11
C GLU A 226 7.77 7.75 15.61
N ALA A 227 7.41 8.10 14.38
CA ALA A 227 7.70 9.41 13.83
C ALA A 227 6.91 10.53 14.54
N GLU A 228 5.64 10.30 14.85
CA GLU A 228 4.78 11.22 15.60
C GLU A 228 5.29 11.46 17.02
N ALA A 229 5.83 10.44 17.68
CA ALA A 229 6.48 10.59 18.98
C ALA A 229 7.72 11.49 18.93
N ALA A 230 8.36 11.62 17.75
CA ALA A 230 9.44 12.56 17.48
C ALA A 230 8.93 13.94 16.96
N GLY A 231 7.61 14.17 16.94
CA GLY A 231 7.00 15.41 16.52
C GLY A 231 6.66 15.53 15.02
N ALA A 232 6.86 14.45 14.24
CA ALA A 232 6.61 14.46 12.80
C ALA A 232 5.11 14.54 12.47
N ARG A 233 4.75 15.33 11.47
CA ARG A 233 3.40 15.35 10.89
C ARG A 233 3.24 14.21 9.91
N THR A 234 2.13 13.47 10.01
CA THR A 234 1.88 12.28 9.23
C THR A 234 0.56 12.35 8.46
N LEU A 235 0.54 11.72 7.28
CA LEU A 235 -0.65 11.57 6.44
C LEU A 235 -0.97 10.09 6.27
N VAL A 236 -2.23 9.72 6.51
CA VAL A 236 -2.71 8.35 6.32
C VAL A 236 -3.76 8.33 5.21
N LEU A 237 -3.47 7.62 4.12
CA LEU A 237 -4.40 7.37 3.03
C LEU A 237 -5.19 6.09 3.32
N SER A 238 -6.37 6.20 3.92
CA SER A 238 -7.22 5.06 4.27
C SER A 238 -8.22 4.75 3.16
N THR A 239 -8.30 3.49 2.73
CA THR A 239 -9.29 3.05 1.73
C THR A 239 -10.66 2.70 2.32
N ARG A 240 -10.85 2.90 3.62
CA ARG A 240 -12.07 2.54 4.35
C ARG A 240 -12.89 3.79 4.66
N SER A 241 -14.18 3.76 4.26
CA SER A 241 -15.15 4.82 4.57
C SER A 241 -15.93 4.57 5.85
N ALA A 242 -16.18 3.28 6.20
CA ALA A 242 -16.92 2.92 7.41
C ALA A 242 -16.01 2.90 8.64
N ARG A 243 -16.48 3.49 9.75
CA ARG A 243 -15.76 3.65 11.03
C ARG A 243 -14.35 4.24 10.82
N PRO A 244 -14.27 5.56 10.61
CA PRO A 244 -13.01 6.23 10.31
C PRO A 244 -12.02 6.12 11.48
N LEU A 245 -10.75 5.95 11.12
CA LEU A 245 -9.67 6.32 12.01
C LEU A 245 -9.70 7.84 12.17
N GLU A 246 -9.54 8.33 13.40
CA GLU A 246 -9.56 9.77 13.68
C GLU A 246 -8.19 10.39 13.44
N SER A 247 -8.21 11.63 12.99
CA SER A 247 -7.02 12.48 12.94
C SER A 247 -6.62 12.91 14.36
N THR A 248 -5.34 13.23 14.54
CA THR A 248 -4.79 13.79 15.78
C THR A 248 -4.06 15.11 15.47
N ALA A 249 -3.45 15.74 16.45
CA ALA A 249 -2.67 16.95 16.22
C ALA A 249 -1.51 16.76 15.21
N LEU A 250 -0.92 15.56 15.14
CA LEU A 250 0.20 15.22 14.25
C LEU A 250 -0.21 14.34 13.07
N ARG A 251 -1.34 13.65 13.18
CA ARG A 251 -1.81 12.71 12.14
C ARG A 251 -3.03 13.24 11.43
N THR A 252 -2.92 13.43 10.13
CA THR A 252 -4.06 13.67 9.25
C THR A 252 -4.48 12.37 8.60
N VAL A 253 -5.75 11.99 8.75
CA VAL A 253 -6.32 10.81 8.11
C VAL A 253 -7.27 11.23 7.02
N VAL A 254 -6.98 10.83 5.78
CA VAL A 254 -7.85 11.06 4.64
C VAL A 254 -8.48 9.76 4.19
N ARG A 255 -9.68 9.86 3.65
CA ARG A 255 -10.49 8.74 3.19
C ARG A 255 -11.33 9.17 1.99
N PRO A 256 -11.81 8.20 1.19
CA PRO A 256 -12.71 8.49 0.09
C PRO A 256 -13.93 9.27 0.56
N SER A 257 -14.28 10.34 -0.16
CA SER A 257 -15.51 11.13 0.08
C SER A 257 -16.77 10.29 -0.15
N GLU A 258 -16.68 9.28 -1.03
CA GLU A 258 -17.74 8.32 -1.31
C GLU A 258 -17.25 6.88 -1.17
N PRO A 259 -18.16 5.90 -0.96
CA PRO A 259 -17.79 4.48 -0.92
C PRO A 259 -17.21 4.00 -2.26
N ILE A 260 -15.99 3.44 -2.25
CA ILE A 260 -15.38 2.84 -3.43
C ILE A 260 -16.09 1.52 -3.76
N ARG A 261 -16.80 1.50 -4.89
CA ARG A 261 -17.61 0.37 -5.36
C ARG A 261 -16.81 -0.55 -6.29
N VAL A 262 -15.72 -1.11 -5.79
CA VAL A 262 -14.91 -2.08 -6.53
C VAL A 262 -14.57 -3.25 -5.62
N ASP A 263 -14.60 -4.47 -6.17
CA ASP A 263 -14.17 -5.65 -5.43
C ASP A 263 -12.65 -5.63 -5.20
N LYS A 264 -12.21 -6.02 -4.01
CA LYS A 264 -10.80 -5.94 -3.63
C LYS A 264 -9.87 -6.77 -4.50
N PHE A 265 -10.35 -7.91 -4.98
CA PHE A 265 -9.56 -8.87 -5.74
C PHE A 265 -9.98 -8.94 -7.21
N THR A 266 -10.68 -7.91 -7.70
CA THR A 266 -11.08 -7.87 -9.11
C THR A 266 -9.86 -7.84 -10.03
N VAL A 267 -9.97 -8.57 -11.12
CA VAL A 267 -9.04 -8.54 -12.26
C VAL A 267 -9.78 -8.31 -13.58
N THR A 268 -11.07 -7.97 -13.51
CA THR A 268 -11.97 -7.85 -14.66
C THR A 268 -12.74 -6.52 -14.70
N ASP A 269 -12.71 -5.74 -13.61
CA ASP A 269 -13.48 -4.49 -13.49
C ASP A 269 -12.61 -3.25 -13.74
N ALA A 270 -12.19 -3.05 -14.99
CA ALA A 270 -11.43 -1.87 -15.39
C ALA A 270 -12.19 -0.57 -15.13
N ALA A 271 -13.52 -0.56 -15.30
CA ALA A 271 -14.35 0.62 -15.08
C ALA A 271 -14.38 1.02 -13.59
N GLY A 272 -14.54 0.04 -12.69
CA GLY A 272 -14.48 0.30 -11.24
C GLY A 272 -13.13 0.81 -10.77
N LEU A 273 -12.02 0.28 -11.33
CA LEU A 273 -10.67 0.78 -11.05
C LEU A 273 -10.50 2.24 -11.49
N LYS A 274 -10.98 2.58 -12.69
CA LYS A 274 -10.94 3.94 -13.23
C LYS A 274 -11.76 4.90 -12.37
N THR A 275 -12.99 4.52 -12.01
CA THR A 275 -13.84 5.33 -11.13
C THR A 275 -13.21 5.56 -9.76
N ALA A 276 -12.56 4.52 -9.18
CA ALA A 276 -11.85 4.68 -7.92
C ALA A 276 -10.69 5.68 -8.02
N TYR A 277 -9.94 5.65 -9.11
CA TYR A 277 -8.85 6.60 -9.36
C TYR A 277 -9.38 8.03 -9.56
N GLU A 278 -10.44 8.21 -10.35
CA GLU A 278 -11.07 9.52 -10.59
C GLU A 278 -11.64 10.13 -9.30
N LEU A 279 -12.26 9.34 -8.44
CA LEU A 279 -12.66 9.76 -7.11
C LEU A 279 -11.45 10.26 -6.31
N GLY A 280 -10.32 9.52 -6.39
CA GLY A 280 -9.07 9.93 -5.75
C GLY A 280 -8.55 11.27 -6.24
N LEU A 281 -8.57 11.52 -7.55
CA LEU A 281 -8.18 12.83 -8.14
C LEU A 281 -9.00 13.97 -7.56
N ASN A 282 -10.32 13.81 -7.47
CA ASN A 282 -11.22 14.83 -6.94
C ASN A 282 -10.96 15.08 -5.44
N ASP A 283 -10.83 14.02 -4.66
CA ASP A 283 -10.57 14.11 -3.22
C ASP A 283 -9.21 14.73 -2.92
N GLY A 284 -8.17 14.36 -3.70
CA GLY A 284 -6.82 14.90 -3.57
C GLY A 284 -6.75 16.39 -3.91
N ALA A 285 -7.44 16.83 -4.96
CA ALA A 285 -7.53 18.24 -5.32
C ALA A 285 -8.27 19.06 -4.24
N ALA A 286 -9.39 18.53 -3.74
CA ALA A 286 -10.14 19.17 -2.65
C ALA A 286 -9.29 19.26 -1.37
N PHE A 287 -8.53 18.23 -1.03
CA PHE A 287 -7.62 18.21 0.11
C PHE A 287 -6.49 19.24 -0.05
N ALA A 288 -5.86 19.31 -1.23
CA ALA A 288 -4.82 20.30 -1.52
C ALA A 288 -5.35 21.73 -1.35
N GLY A 289 -6.60 21.98 -1.76
CA GLY A 289 -7.29 23.26 -1.56
C GLY A 289 -7.45 23.62 -0.07
N ARG A 290 -7.89 22.67 0.78
CA ARG A 290 -7.99 22.88 2.23
C ARG A 290 -6.63 23.19 2.87
N LEU A 291 -5.60 22.45 2.51
CA LEU A 291 -4.24 22.71 3.00
C LEU A 291 -3.76 24.13 2.64
N ALA A 292 -4.20 24.69 1.50
CA ALA A 292 -3.80 26.03 1.07
C ALA A 292 -4.37 27.13 1.98
N ILE A 293 -5.51 26.88 2.62
CA ILE A 293 -6.16 27.83 3.55
C ILE A 293 -5.92 27.49 5.02
N GLY A 294 -4.98 26.55 5.30
CA GLY A 294 -4.61 26.16 6.67
C GLY A 294 -5.58 25.21 7.36
N GLU A 295 -6.51 24.58 6.62
CA GLU A 295 -7.44 23.55 7.12
C GLU A 295 -6.91 22.16 6.72
N PRO A 296 -6.40 21.34 7.64
CA PRO A 296 -5.87 20.01 7.34
C PRO A 296 -6.97 18.95 7.10
#